data_d66450f070615c13ca48e7551cabfb92
#
_entry.id   d66450f070615c13ca48e7551cabfb92
#
_cell.length_a   1.000
_cell.length_b   1.000
_cell.length_c   1.000
_cell.angle_alpha   90.00
_cell.angle_beta   90.00
_cell.angle_gamma   90.00
#
_symmetry.space_group_name_H-M   'P 1'
#
loop_
_entity.id
_entity.type
_entity.pdbx_description
1 polymer ?
#
loop_
_entity_poly.entity_id
_entity_poly.type
_entity_poly.pdbx_seq_one_letter_code
_entity_poly.pdbx_strand_id
1 'polypeptide(L)'
;VREEQNKIGAQEILMPTIQSSEIWKESGRYEDYGEEMLRIKDRQNREMLYGPTNEELVTDIFRASMKSYKSLPQLLYHIQWKFRDEIRPRFGIMRCREFYMKDAYSFDLTDDDALFSYNKFFLSYLRTFKRLNLSAIPMAADTGPIGGNLSHEFIILAETGESKIYTDKRIFEVDSEITKIEKNSLNTLRGEYEKYYACLLYTSDAADEVLG
;
A
#
# COMPACT_ATOMS: atom_id res chain seq x y z
N VAL A 1 0.76 14.62 -1.33
CA VAL A 1 1.18 13.34 -0.72
C VAL A 1 2.17 13.60 0.41
N ARG A 2 3.39 14.14 0.15
CA ARG A 2 4.43 14.36 1.17
C ARG A 2 3.92 15.07 2.42
N GLU A 3 3.21 16.17 2.25
CA GLU A 3 2.69 16.95 3.37
C GLU A 3 1.76 16.13 4.27
N GLU A 4 0.89 15.29 3.68
CA GLU A 4 -0.02 14.44 4.46
C GLU A 4 0.71 13.29 5.15
N GLN A 5 1.78 12.75 4.56
CA GLN A 5 2.64 11.77 5.22
C GLN A 5 3.40 12.42 6.40
N ASN A 6 3.97 13.61 6.19
CA ASN A 6 4.69 14.32 7.25
C ASN A 6 3.78 14.69 8.43
N LYS A 7 2.52 15.06 8.19
CA LYS A 7 1.54 15.39 9.25
C LYS A 7 1.24 14.21 10.19
N ILE A 8 1.37 12.98 9.72
CA ILE A 8 1.17 11.79 10.55
C ILE A 8 2.47 11.31 11.21
N GLY A 9 3.57 12.03 11.01
CA GLY A 9 4.89 11.72 11.58
C GLY A 9 5.70 10.72 10.76
N ALA A 10 5.31 10.43 9.51
CA ALA A 10 6.10 9.56 8.64
C ALA A 10 7.31 10.32 8.06
N GLN A 11 8.43 9.63 7.93
CA GLN A 11 9.69 10.15 7.41
C GLN A 11 9.96 9.63 6.00
N GLU A 12 10.32 10.54 5.09
CA GLU A 12 10.70 10.16 3.73
C GLU A 12 12.11 9.58 3.70
N ILE A 13 12.25 8.43 3.05
CA ILE A 13 13.54 7.80 2.78
C ILE A 13 13.69 7.56 1.28
N LEU A 14 14.90 7.49 0.79
CA LEU A 14 15.20 7.12 -0.59
C LEU A 14 15.95 5.79 -0.60
N MET A 15 15.38 4.80 -1.24
CA MET A 15 15.94 3.46 -1.37
C MET A 15 16.31 3.15 -2.83
N PRO A 16 17.29 2.26 -3.08
CA PRO A 16 17.63 1.82 -4.43
C PRO A 16 16.44 1.17 -5.17
N THR A 17 16.36 1.36 -6.47
CA THR A 17 15.41 0.64 -7.34
C THR A 17 15.92 -0.76 -7.69
N ILE A 18 17.23 -0.93 -7.79
CA ILE A 18 17.86 -2.23 -8.01
C ILE A 18 18.20 -2.85 -6.65
N GLN A 19 17.72 -4.05 -6.41
CA GLN A 19 17.83 -4.75 -5.14
C GLN A 19 18.58 -6.06 -5.31
N SER A 20 19.24 -6.53 -4.24
CA SER A 20 19.85 -7.86 -4.20
C SER A 20 18.76 -8.94 -4.14
N SER A 21 18.93 -10.02 -4.88
CA SER A 21 18.04 -11.18 -4.78
C SER A 21 18.12 -11.88 -3.43
N GLU A 22 19.21 -11.69 -2.67
CA GLU A 22 19.43 -12.37 -1.38
C GLU A 22 18.37 -12.04 -0.35
N ILE A 23 18.01 -10.75 -0.21
CA ILE A 23 16.97 -10.33 0.75
C ILE A 23 15.59 -10.89 0.39
N TRP A 24 15.33 -11.07 -0.90
CA TRP A 24 14.09 -11.65 -1.41
C TRP A 24 14.05 -13.18 -1.24
N LYS A 25 15.21 -13.84 -1.35
CA LYS A 25 15.37 -15.28 -1.05
C LYS A 25 15.20 -15.54 0.45
N GLU A 26 15.70 -14.63 1.29
CA GLU A 26 15.53 -14.71 2.75
C GLU A 26 14.04 -14.64 3.15
N SER A 27 13.25 -13.80 2.53
CA SER A 27 11.80 -13.70 2.77
C SER A 27 10.99 -14.85 2.15
N GLY A 28 11.58 -15.63 1.24
CA GLY A 28 10.89 -16.65 0.43
C GLY A 28 10.14 -16.09 -0.78
N ARG A 29 10.03 -14.75 -0.92
CA ARG A 29 9.22 -14.13 -1.99
C ARG A 29 9.91 -14.07 -3.35
N TYR A 30 11.19 -14.44 -3.45
CA TYR A 30 11.91 -14.37 -4.74
C TYR A 30 11.28 -15.27 -5.81
N GLU A 31 10.86 -16.46 -5.43
CA GLU A 31 10.17 -17.39 -6.35
C GLU A 31 8.66 -17.13 -6.38
N ASP A 32 8.05 -16.87 -5.23
CA ASP A 32 6.59 -16.68 -5.09
C ASP A 32 6.07 -15.44 -5.83
N TYR A 33 6.91 -14.43 -6.06
CA TYR A 33 6.53 -13.25 -6.83
C TYR A 33 6.32 -13.55 -8.33
N GLY A 34 6.86 -14.67 -8.81
CA GLY A 34 6.64 -15.15 -10.16
C GLY A 34 7.31 -14.34 -11.27
N GLU A 35 6.66 -14.34 -12.44
CA GLU A 35 7.19 -13.74 -13.66
C GLU A 35 7.10 -12.21 -13.71
N GLU A 36 6.27 -11.60 -12.86
CA GLU A 36 6.17 -10.15 -12.78
C GLU A 36 7.45 -9.47 -12.25
N MET A 37 8.33 -10.24 -11.62
CA MET A 37 9.61 -9.73 -11.12
C MET A 37 10.63 -9.63 -12.25
N LEU A 38 11.11 -8.42 -12.56
CA LEU A 38 12.22 -8.23 -13.49
C LEU A 38 13.55 -8.64 -12.84
N ARG A 39 14.02 -9.82 -13.17
CA ARG A 39 15.31 -10.36 -12.71
C ARG A 39 16.42 -9.93 -13.64
N ILE A 40 17.53 -9.47 -13.08
CA ILE A 40 18.71 -8.98 -13.80
C ILE A 40 19.98 -9.59 -13.22
N LYS A 41 21.05 -9.56 -13.99
CA LYS A 41 22.40 -9.93 -13.53
C LYS A 41 23.36 -8.77 -13.75
N ASP A 42 24.20 -8.54 -12.78
CA ASP A 42 25.28 -7.57 -12.94
C ASP A 42 26.48 -8.15 -13.72
N ARG A 43 27.52 -7.34 -13.91
CA ARG A 43 28.74 -7.77 -14.61
C ARG A 43 29.52 -8.91 -13.93
N GLN A 44 29.24 -9.18 -12.67
CA GLN A 44 29.84 -10.26 -11.89
C GLN A 44 28.92 -11.48 -11.80
N ASN A 45 27.83 -11.51 -12.60
CA ASN A 45 26.79 -12.55 -12.57
C ASN A 45 26.03 -12.65 -11.22
N ARG A 46 26.04 -11.61 -10.40
CA ARG A 46 25.22 -11.57 -9.19
C ARG A 46 23.75 -11.33 -9.58
N GLU A 47 22.87 -12.12 -9.00
CA GLU A 47 21.44 -11.99 -9.22
C GLU A 47 20.90 -10.77 -8.47
N MET A 48 20.18 -9.97 -9.20
CA MET A 48 19.52 -8.75 -8.72
C MET A 48 18.14 -8.67 -9.32
N LEU A 49 17.35 -7.72 -8.88
CA LEU A 49 16.02 -7.45 -9.44
C LEU A 49 15.72 -5.96 -9.45
N TYR A 50 14.84 -5.54 -10.33
CA TYR A 50 14.23 -4.22 -10.22
C TYR A 50 13.06 -4.32 -9.23
N GLY A 51 13.08 -3.53 -8.16
CA GLY A 51 12.12 -3.64 -7.06
C GLY A 51 10.67 -3.43 -7.50
N PRO A 52 9.83 -4.46 -7.41
CA PRO A 52 8.37 -4.31 -7.60
C PRO A 52 7.69 -3.71 -6.37
N THR A 53 8.35 -3.80 -5.23
CA THR A 53 7.99 -3.27 -3.91
C THR A 53 9.23 -3.24 -3.01
N ASN A 54 9.16 -2.77 -1.76
CA ASN A 54 10.34 -2.56 -0.93
C ASN A 54 10.25 -3.15 0.50
N GLU A 55 9.35 -4.08 0.78
CA GLU A 55 9.21 -4.67 2.11
C GLU A 55 10.52 -5.28 2.60
N GLU A 56 11.19 -6.05 1.74
CA GLU A 56 12.47 -6.68 2.05
C GLU A 56 13.56 -5.65 2.32
N LEU A 57 13.65 -4.66 1.42
CA LEU A 57 14.71 -3.66 1.51
C LEU A 57 14.55 -2.75 2.72
N VAL A 58 13.33 -2.27 3.00
CA VAL A 58 13.08 -1.41 4.17
C VAL A 58 13.28 -2.18 5.48
N THR A 59 12.93 -3.47 5.50
CA THR A 59 13.13 -4.33 6.66
C THR A 59 14.62 -4.56 6.92
N ASP A 60 15.42 -4.76 5.87
CA ASP A 60 16.87 -4.91 6.00
C ASP A 60 17.54 -3.62 6.50
N ILE A 61 17.14 -2.46 5.98
CA ILE A 61 17.60 -1.16 6.46
C ILE A 61 17.20 -0.94 7.93
N PHE A 62 15.95 -1.26 8.28
CA PHE A 62 15.46 -1.16 9.64
C PHE A 62 16.27 -2.06 10.60
N ARG A 63 16.45 -3.34 10.24
CA ARG A 63 17.25 -4.30 11.01
C ARG A 63 18.68 -3.80 11.25
N ALA A 64 19.32 -3.25 10.22
CA ALA A 64 20.69 -2.74 10.31
C ALA A 64 20.80 -1.46 11.18
N SER A 65 19.76 -0.61 11.17
CA SER A 65 19.78 0.69 11.86
C SER A 65 19.22 0.65 13.27
N MET A 66 18.33 -0.29 13.57
CA MET A 66 17.61 -0.37 14.84
C MET A 66 18.51 -0.89 15.96
N LYS A 67 18.72 -0.04 16.98
CA LYS A 67 19.53 -0.38 18.16
C LYS A 67 18.71 -0.58 19.44
N SER A 68 17.49 -0.09 19.48
CA SER A 68 16.64 -0.14 20.66
C SER A 68 15.15 -0.01 20.29
N TYR A 69 14.31 -0.79 20.98
CA TYR A 69 12.85 -0.67 20.89
C TYR A 69 12.31 0.71 21.25
N LYS A 70 13.09 1.51 21.99
CA LYS A 70 12.73 2.90 22.34
C LYS A 70 12.65 3.84 21.14
N SER A 71 13.16 3.42 19.97
CA SER A 71 13.06 4.17 18.74
C SER A 71 11.75 3.90 17.98
N LEU A 72 10.90 3.03 18.50
CA LEU A 72 9.59 2.73 17.94
C LEU A 72 8.50 3.66 18.47
N PRO A 73 7.42 3.91 17.74
CA PRO A 73 7.20 3.45 16.36
C PRO A 73 8.04 4.20 15.34
N GLN A 74 8.37 3.55 14.20
CA GLN A 74 8.94 4.21 13.05
C GLN A 74 7.97 4.09 11.86
N LEU A 75 7.61 5.24 11.29
CA LEU A 75 6.81 5.33 10.08
C LEU A 75 7.70 5.87 8.97
N LEU A 76 7.96 5.06 7.96
CA LEU A 76 8.82 5.40 6.85
C LEU A 76 7.99 5.40 5.56
N TYR A 77 8.29 6.29 4.63
CA TYR A 77 7.71 6.24 3.30
C TYR A 77 8.73 6.57 2.22
N HIS A 78 8.43 6.13 1.03
CA HIS A 78 9.29 6.21 -0.14
C HIS A 78 8.46 6.57 -1.36
N ILE A 79 8.97 7.44 -2.22
CA ILE A 79 8.33 7.80 -3.48
C ILE A 79 9.35 7.57 -4.58
N GLN A 80 9.17 6.48 -5.34
CA GLN A 80 10.15 6.05 -6.33
C GLN A 80 9.51 5.17 -7.41
N TRP A 81 10.23 5.00 -8.49
CA TRP A 81 9.90 4.07 -9.56
C TRP A 81 9.82 2.63 -9.06
N LYS A 82 8.86 1.90 -9.59
CA LYS A 82 8.69 0.47 -9.44
C LYS A 82 8.52 -0.14 -10.82
N PHE A 83 8.86 -1.41 -10.92
CA PHE A 83 8.63 -2.18 -12.13
C PHE A 83 7.93 -3.50 -11.80
N ARG A 84 6.88 -3.79 -12.54
CA ARG A 84 6.20 -5.08 -12.57
C ARG A 84 6.00 -5.46 -14.02
N ASP A 85 6.42 -6.66 -14.40
CA ASP A 85 6.29 -7.14 -15.79
C ASP A 85 4.84 -7.52 -16.10
N GLU A 86 3.95 -6.52 -16.05
CA GLU A 86 2.53 -6.67 -16.33
C GLU A 86 2.32 -7.19 -17.75
N ILE A 87 1.65 -8.33 -17.85
CA ILE A 87 1.44 -9.00 -19.14
C ILE A 87 0.46 -8.24 -20.05
N ARG A 88 -0.47 -7.49 -19.47
CA ARG A 88 -1.51 -6.74 -20.20
C ARG A 88 -1.55 -5.26 -19.77
N PRO A 89 -0.52 -4.45 -20.12
CA PRO A 89 -0.57 -3.02 -19.84
C PRO A 89 -1.79 -2.39 -20.54
N ARG A 90 -2.52 -1.53 -19.82
CA ARG A 90 -3.74 -0.90 -20.35
C ARG A 90 -4.05 0.41 -19.63
N PHE A 91 -4.99 1.20 -20.19
CA PHE A 91 -5.41 2.50 -19.64
C PHE A 91 -4.28 3.53 -19.52
N GLY A 92 -3.32 3.50 -20.44
CA GLY A 92 -2.21 4.45 -20.47
C GLY A 92 -1.35 4.32 -19.21
N ILE A 93 -1.24 5.40 -18.42
CA ILE A 93 -0.43 5.42 -17.20
C ILE A 93 -1.08 4.72 -15.99
N MET A 94 -2.33 4.31 -16.10
CA MET A 94 -3.06 3.72 -14.97
C MET A 94 -2.60 2.28 -14.67
N ARG A 95 -2.23 1.53 -15.71
CA ARG A 95 -1.73 0.15 -15.56
C ARG A 95 -0.57 -0.08 -16.53
N CYS A 96 0.60 0.38 -16.13
CA CYS A 96 1.84 0.27 -16.89
C CYS A 96 2.86 -0.60 -16.14
N ARG A 97 3.91 -0.99 -16.83
CA ARG A 97 4.97 -1.87 -16.27
C ARG A 97 5.92 -1.11 -15.38
N GLU A 98 6.24 0.13 -15.72
CA GLU A 98 7.04 1.03 -14.90
C GLU A 98 6.17 2.19 -14.42
N PHE A 99 6.14 2.43 -13.11
CA PHE A 99 5.24 3.41 -12.51
C PHE A 99 5.81 4.01 -11.23
N TYR A 100 5.30 5.16 -10.89
CA TYR A 100 5.67 5.87 -9.68
C TYR A 100 4.75 5.44 -8.52
N MET A 101 5.36 4.93 -7.44
CA MET A 101 4.62 4.50 -6.27
C MET A 101 5.07 5.27 -5.04
N LYS A 102 4.11 5.71 -4.22
CA LYS A 102 4.35 6.02 -2.83
C LYS A 102 4.01 4.78 -2.02
N ASP A 103 5.00 4.16 -1.46
CA ASP A 103 4.89 3.08 -0.50
C ASP A 103 5.32 3.55 0.88
N ALA A 104 4.67 3.03 1.93
CA ALA A 104 4.95 3.40 3.30
C ALA A 104 4.91 2.16 4.21
N TYR A 105 5.71 2.19 5.25
CA TYR A 105 5.99 1.07 6.13
C TYR A 105 5.99 1.54 7.57
N SER A 106 5.41 0.77 8.47
CA SER A 106 5.49 1.04 9.90
C SER A 106 6.15 -0.12 10.63
N PHE A 107 6.91 0.24 11.66
CA PHE A 107 7.53 -0.69 12.58
C PHE A 107 7.08 -0.31 13.98
N ASP A 108 6.36 -1.20 14.61
CA ASP A 108 5.66 -0.96 15.86
C ASP A 108 6.03 -2.01 16.90
N LEU A 109 5.84 -1.72 18.18
CA LEU A 109 6.20 -2.66 19.25
C LEU A 109 5.06 -3.65 19.57
N THR A 110 3.83 -3.20 19.45
CA THR A 110 2.62 -3.97 19.78
C THR A 110 1.61 -3.89 18.65
N ASP A 111 0.68 -4.85 18.59
CA ASP A 111 -0.42 -4.83 17.63
C ASP A 111 -1.28 -3.58 17.75
N ASP A 112 -1.50 -3.09 18.98
CA ASP A 112 -2.22 -1.83 19.21
C ASP A 112 -1.51 -0.62 18.62
N ASP A 113 -0.18 -0.59 18.68
CA ASP A 113 0.61 0.48 18.07
C ASP A 113 0.63 0.35 16.54
N ALA A 114 0.72 -0.88 16.02
CA ALA A 114 0.60 -1.15 14.59
C ALA A 114 -0.77 -0.71 14.04
N LEU A 115 -1.85 -1.01 14.76
CA LEU A 115 -3.19 -0.54 14.40
C LEU A 115 -3.28 0.99 14.43
N PHE A 116 -2.65 1.64 15.39
CA PHE A 116 -2.61 3.10 15.45
C PHE A 116 -1.84 3.69 14.26
N SER A 117 -0.70 3.11 13.90
CA SER A 117 0.08 3.49 12.73
C SER A 117 -0.72 3.26 11.44
N TYR A 118 -1.41 2.14 11.31
CA TYR A 118 -2.32 1.85 10.20
C TYR A 118 -3.41 2.94 10.06
N ASN A 119 -4.07 3.29 11.14
CA ASN A 119 -5.12 4.32 11.14
C ASN A 119 -4.57 5.73 10.81
N LYS A 120 -3.32 6.03 11.15
CA LYS A 120 -2.65 7.26 10.70
C LYS A 120 -2.52 7.28 9.17
N PHE A 121 -2.09 6.17 8.56
CA PHE A 121 -2.02 6.07 7.10
C PHE A 121 -3.40 6.14 6.46
N PHE A 122 -4.40 5.48 7.03
CA PHE A 122 -5.78 5.57 6.59
C PHE A 122 -6.28 7.04 6.52
N LEU A 123 -6.09 7.80 7.59
CA LEU A 123 -6.38 9.24 7.61
C LEU A 123 -5.59 10.01 6.55
N SER A 124 -4.29 9.71 6.41
CA SER A 124 -3.42 10.37 5.43
C SER A 124 -3.91 10.15 4.00
N TYR A 125 -4.39 8.95 3.67
CA TYR A 125 -4.97 8.67 2.35
C TYR A 125 -6.27 9.42 2.12
N LEU A 126 -7.21 9.42 3.06
CA LEU A 126 -8.43 10.21 2.96
C LEU A 126 -8.14 11.68 2.66
N ARG A 127 -7.20 12.27 3.41
CA ARG A 127 -6.77 13.67 3.21
C ARG A 127 -6.09 13.89 1.86
N THR A 128 -5.27 12.93 1.42
CA THR A 128 -4.59 13.01 0.13
C THR A 128 -5.60 13.01 -1.01
N PHE A 129 -6.55 12.09 -1.01
CA PHE A 129 -7.60 12.03 -2.03
C PHE A 129 -8.50 13.26 -2.00
N LYS A 130 -8.91 13.72 -0.82
CA LYS A 130 -9.68 14.96 -0.68
C LYS A 130 -8.94 16.17 -1.29
N ARG A 131 -7.65 16.32 -1.04
CA ARG A 131 -6.81 17.39 -1.62
C ARG A 131 -6.64 17.27 -3.14
N LEU A 132 -6.74 16.08 -3.69
CA LEU A 132 -6.75 15.84 -5.14
C LEU A 132 -8.15 16.01 -5.75
N ASN A 133 -9.15 16.41 -4.95
CA ASN A 133 -10.55 16.49 -5.33
C ASN A 133 -11.10 15.14 -5.86
N LEU A 134 -10.66 14.05 -5.26
CA LEU A 134 -11.11 12.70 -5.56
C LEU A 134 -11.93 12.16 -4.40
N SER A 135 -13.16 11.73 -4.70
CA SER A 135 -14.02 11.04 -3.72
C SER A 135 -13.61 9.57 -3.65
N ALA A 136 -12.72 9.27 -2.72
CA ALA A 136 -12.27 7.90 -2.51
C ALA A 136 -13.11 7.22 -1.43
N ILE A 137 -13.55 6.00 -1.71
CA ILE A 137 -14.32 5.16 -0.81
C ILE A 137 -13.39 4.09 -0.24
N PRO A 138 -13.10 4.09 1.07
CA PRO A 138 -12.37 2.99 1.68
C PRO A 138 -13.26 1.76 1.72
N MET A 139 -12.72 0.64 1.30
CA MET A 139 -13.38 -0.67 1.28
C MET A 139 -12.51 -1.69 2.00
N ALA A 140 -13.13 -2.61 2.73
CA ALA A 140 -12.42 -3.78 3.22
C ALA A 140 -11.92 -4.62 2.02
N ALA A 141 -10.66 -4.98 2.05
CA ALA A 141 -10.00 -5.75 1.01
C ALA A 141 -9.42 -7.05 1.58
N ASP A 142 -9.20 -8.02 0.72
CA ASP A 142 -8.45 -9.22 1.07
C ASP A 142 -6.99 -8.85 1.33
N THR A 143 -6.38 -9.47 2.33
CA THR A 143 -4.97 -9.24 2.68
C THR A 143 -4.00 -9.92 1.70
N GLY A 144 -4.50 -10.84 0.89
CA GLY A 144 -3.72 -11.56 -0.11
C GLY A 144 -2.52 -12.34 0.46
N PRO A 145 -1.49 -12.60 -0.37
CA PRO A 145 -0.31 -13.38 0.03
C PRO A 145 0.56 -12.70 1.11
N ILE A 146 0.40 -11.38 1.30
CA ILE A 146 1.15 -10.63 2.31
C ILE A 146 0.68 -11.00 3.73
N GLY A 147 -0.57 -11.43 3.86
CA GLY A 147 -1.18 -11.78 5.14
C GLY A 147 -1.62 -10.58 5.96
N GLY A 148 -2.02 -10.81 7.21
CA GLY A 148 -2.55 -9.80 8.12
C GLY A 148 -4.07 -9.91 8.30
N ASN A 149 -4.62 -9.09 9.20
CA ASN A 149 -6.04 -9.16 9.58
C ASN A 149 -6.86 -7.94 9.11
N LEU A 150 -6.21 -6.96 8.51
CA LEU A 150 -6.83 -5.70 8.14
C LEU A 150 -6.22 -5.17 6.84
N SER A 151 -7.06 -4.95 5.86
CA SER A 151 -6.68 -4.34 4.58
C SER A 151 -7.81 -3.45 4.08
N HIS A 152 -7.44 -2.34 3.44
CA HIS A 152 -8.38 -1.44 2.78
C HIS A 152 -7.87 -1.06 1.40
N GLU A 153 -8.79 -0.99 0.45
CA GLU A 153 -8.62 -0.34 -0.83
C GLU A 153 -9.39 0.99 -0.84
N PHE A 154 -8.82 2.00 -1.46
CA PHE A 154 -9.48 3.30 -1.66
C PHE A 154 -9.96 3.38 -3.09
N ILE A 155 -11.24 3.12 -3.29
CA ILE A 155 -11.87 3.07 -4.62
C ILE A 155 -12.30 4.46 -5.04
N ILE A 156 -11.92 4.86 -6.25
CA ILE A 156 -12.35 6.11 -6.88
C ILE A 156 -13.39 5.78 -7.94
N LEU A 157 -14.55 6.43 -7.84
CA LEU A 157 -15.64 6.23 -8.79
C LEU A 157 -15.31 6.87 -10.13
N ALA A 158 -15.43 6.11 -11.22
CA ALA A 158 -15.25 6.57 -12.59
C ALA A 158 -16.20 5.82 -13.52
N GLU A 159 -16.72 6.50 -14.54
CA GLU A 159 -17.59 5.88 -15.55
C GLU A 159 -16.87 4.78 -16.35
N THR A 160 -15.54 4.90 -16.48
CA THR A 160 -14.66 3.96 -17.17
C THR A 160 -14.05 2.92 -16.22
N GLY A 161 -14.59 2.76 -15.02
CA GLY A 161 -14.09 1.80 -14.02
C GLY A 161 -14.30 0.35 -14.47
N GLU A 162 -13.36 -0.53 -14.09
CA GLU A 162 -13.39 -1.95 -14.44
C GLU A 162 -14.38 -2.76 -13.58
N SER A 163 -14.62 -2.32 -12.35
CA SER A 163 -15.44 -3.04 -11.38
C SER A 163 -16.63 -2.23 -10.91
N LYS A 164 -17.76 -2.90 -10.68
CA LYS A 164 -18.94 -2.28 -10.06
C LYS A 164 -18.84 -2.42 -8.55
N ILE A 165 -19.10 -1.34 -7.84
CA ILE A 165 -19.20 -1.36 -6.39
C ILE A 165 -20.62 -0.98 -5.94
N TYR A 166 -21.01 -1.49 -4.79
CA TYR A 166 -22.27 -1.13 -4.12
C TYR A 166 -21.93 -0.59 -2.75
N THR A 167 -22.33 0.61 -2.48
CA THR A 167 -22.07 1.29 -1.21
C THR A 167 -23.29 2.06 -0.73
N ASP A 168 -23.39 2.26 0.57
CA ASP A 168 -24.38 3.16 1.17
C ASP A 168 -23.96 4.62 0.90
N LYS A 169 -24.90 5.44 0.44
CA LYS A 169 -24.63 6.87 0.15
C LYS A 169 -24.12 7.65 1.37
N ARG A 170 -24.48 7.20 2.58
CA ARG A 170 -24.02 7.83 3.82
C ARG A 170 -22.51 7.78 4.02
N ILE A 171 -21.79 6.92 3.29
CA ILE A 171 -20.31 6.89 3.34
C ILE A 171 -19.68 8.23 2.92
N PHE A 172 -20.37 8.99 2.04
CA PHE A 172 -19.90 10.31 1.60
C PHE A 172 -20.18 11.43 2.62
N GLU A 173 -21.01 11.13 3.63
CA GLU A 173 -21.38 12.07 4.71
C GLU A 173 -20.46 11.89 5.94
N VAL A 174 -19.61 10.87 5.94
CA VAL A 174 -18.66 10.63 7.03
C VAL A 174 -17.68 11.80 7.12
N ASP A 175 -17.68 12.47 8.29
CA ASP A 175 -16.72 13.54 8.53
C ASP A 175 -15.33 12.98 8.78
N SER A 176 -14.42 13.24 7.84
CA SER A 176 -13.02 12.86 7.91
C SER A 176 -12.12 13.92 8.55
N GLU A 177 -12.70 15.04 9.02
CA GLU A 177 -11.92 16.09 9.67
C GLU A 177 -11.54 15.70 11.10
N ILE A 178 -10.26 15.43 11.30
CA ILE A 178 -9.70 15.11 12.60
C ILE A 178 -8.71 16.20 12.98
N THR A 179 -8.97 16.87 14.09
CA THR A 179 -8.12 17.93 14.61
C THR A 179 -6.92 17.39 15.39
N LYS A 180 -7.11 16.25 16.08
CA LYS A 180 -6.05 15.60 16.88
C LYS A 180 -5.86 14.14 16.44
N ILE A 181 -4.61 13.77 16.19
CA ILE A 181 -4.23 12.40 15.82
C ILE A 181 -4.03 11.60 17.12
N GLU A 182 -5.11 11.01 17.61
CA GLU A 182 -5.14 10.18 18.82
C GLU A 182 -5.76 8.81 18.51
N LYS A 183 -5.37 7.76 19.25
CA LYS A 183 -5.85 6.37 19.01
C LYS A 183 -7.37 6.29 18.92
N ASN A 184 -8.08 6.87 19.88
CA ASN A 184 -9.54 6.81 19.93
C ASN A 184 -10.20 7.54 18.73
N SER A 185 -9.71 8.74 18.40
CA SER A 185 -10.25 9.52 17.28
C SER A 185 -10.09 8.78 15.95
N LEU A 186 -8.95 8.15 15.74
CA LEU A 186 -8.68 7.39 14.49
C LEU A 186 -9.44 6.08 14.44
N ASN A 187 -9.58 5.37 15.56
CA ASN A 187 -10.41 4.17 15.63
C ASN A 187 -11.87 4.49 15.33
N THR A 188 -12.39 5.59 15.90
CA THR A 188 -13.74 6.07 15.62
C THR A 188 -13.91 6.40 14.14
N LEU A 189 -12.98 7.18 13.54
CA LEU A 189 -13.04 7.53 12.13
C LEU A 189 -13.10 6.28 11.23
N ARG A 190 -12.19 5.32 11.43
CA ARG A 190 -12.20 4.09 10.65
C ARG A 190 -13.51 3.33 10.84
N GLY A 191 -13.97 3.17 12.10
CA GLY A 191 -15.22 2.51 12.42
C GLY A 191 -16.47 3.17 11.83
N GLU A 192 -16.46 4.50 11.61
CA GLU A 192 -17.56 5.18 10.91
C GLU A 192 -17.63 4.75 9.45
N TYR A 193 -16.47 4.64 8.76
CA TYR A 193 -16.44 4.12 7.39
C TYR A 193 -16.84 2.65 7.32
N GLU A 194 -16.40 1.82 8.29
CA GLU A 194 -16.70 0.40 8.36
C GLU A 194 -18.22 0.11 8.43
N LYS A 195 -19.02 1.03 8.93
CA LYS A 195 -20.50 0.90 8.95
C LYS A 195 -21.13 0.91 7.55
N TYR A 196 -20.44 1.48 6.56
CA TYR A 196 -20.97 1.72 5.22
C TYR A 196 -20.09 1.09 4.13
N TYR A 197 -19.39 0.00 4.44
CA TYR A 197 -18.51 -0.66 3.49
C TYR A 197 -19.21 -0.94 2.17
N ALA A 198 -18.51 -0.62 1.10
CA ALA A 198 -18.84 -1.03 -0.23
C ALA A 198 -18.57 -2.54 -0.40
N CYS A 199 -19.35 -3.18 -1.25
CA CYS A 199 -19.10 -4.55 -1.67
C CYS A 199 -18.62 -4.53 -3.12
N LEU A 200 -17.46 -5.12 -3.39
CA LEU A 200 -17.00 -5.44 -4.74
C LEU A 200 -17.79 -6.66 -5.23
N LEU A 201 -18.54 -6.50 -6.31
CA LEU A 201 -19.00 -7.64 -7.07
C LEU A 201 -17.91 -8.00 -8.09
N TYR A 202 -17.21 -9.08 -7.80
CA TYR A 202 -16.48 -9.79 -8.85
C TYR A 202 -17.56 -10.43 -9.73
N THR A 203 -17.76 -9.88 -10.92
CA THR A 203 -18.58 -10.58 -11.92
C THR A 203 -17.75 -11.76 -12.43
N SER A 204 -18.40 -12.91 -12.59
CA SER A 204 -17.80 -14.17 -13.07
C SER A 204 -17.06 -14.05 -14.41
N ASP A 205 -17.28 -12.98 -15.16
CA ASP A 205 -16.59 -12.67 -16.42
C ASP A 205 -15.09 -12.36 -16.25
N ALA A 206 -14.64 -11.97 -15.06
CA ALA A 206 -13.21 -11.80 -14.80
C ALA A 206 -12.48 -13.15 -14.60
N ALA A 207 -13.19 -14.20 -14.23
CA ALA A 207 -12.63 -15.53 -14.02
C ALA A 207 -12.50 -16.33 -15.35
N ASP A 208 -13.36 -16.07 -16.32
CA ASP A 208 -13.34 -16.75 -17.62
C ASP A 208 -12.25 -16.20 -18.57
N GLU A 209 -11.73 -15.00 -18.34
CA GLU A 209 -10.61 -14.44 -19.11
C GLU A 209 -9.23 -14.99 -18.68
N VAL A 210 -9.15 -15.71 -17.57
CA VAL A 210 -7.88 -16.28 -17.06
C VAL A 210 -7.59 -17.68 -17.63
N LEU A 211 -8.55 -18.29 -18.33
CA LEU A 211 -8.45 -19.66 -18.87
C LEU A 211 -8.54 -19.74 -20.40
N GLY A 212 -8.28 -18.66 -21.11
CA GLY A 212 -8.24 -18.61 -22.58
C GLY A 212 -6.85 -18.33 -23.12
#